data_c8e249c3aa92c07808236bea49c423de
#
_entry.id   c8e249c3aa92c07808236bea49c423de
#
_cell.length_a   1.000
_cell.length_b   1.000
_cell.length_c   1.000
_cell.angle_alpha   90.00
_cell.angle_beta   90.00
_cell.angle_gamma   90.00
#
_symmetry.space_group_name_H-M   'P 1'
#
loop_
_entity.id
_entity.type
_entity.pdbx_description
1 polymer ?
#
loop_
_entity_poly.entity_id
_entity_poly.type
_entity_poly.pdbx_seq_one_letter_code
_entity_poly.pdbx_strand_id
1 'polypeptide(L)'
;MYKDLKFPVLIVHRDIKADTVAGDRVRAIAHELEQDGFSILSSASSAEGRIVASTHHGLACILVAAEGAGENRHLMQDMVELIRVARVRAPHLPIFALGEQVTIENAPVEAMADLNHLRGILYLYEDTVSFLARQVARAARNYLDGLLPPFFKALVQHTAESNYSWHTPGHGGGVAYRKSPVGQAFHQFFGE
;
A
#
# COMPACT_ATOMS: atom_id res chain seq x y z
N MET A 1 13.33 12.01 11.23
CA MET A 1 12.54 12.92 10.41
C MET A 1 11.49 12.23 9.54
N TYR A 2 11.53 10.92 9.35
CA TYR A 2 10.51 10.17 8.58
C TYR A 2 9.44 9.49 9.45
N LYS A 3 9.48 9.66 10.79
CA LYS A 3 8.49 9.08 11.70
C LYS A 3 7.06 9.60 11.48
N ASP A 4 6.92 10.74 10.78
CA ASP A 4 5.62 11.38 10.54
C ASP A 4 5.08 11.14 9.13
N LEU A 5 5.87 10.57 8.20
CA LEU A 5 5.41 10.20 6.87
C LEU A 5 4.71 8.85 6.93
N LYS A 6 3.39 8.89 7.02
CA LYS A 6 2.56 7.70 6.95
C LYS A 6 2.24 7.39 5.50
N PHE A 7 2.79 6.31 4.99
CA PHE A 7 2.46 5.82 3.64
C PHE A 7 1.10 5.13 3.64
N PRO A 8 0.21 5.45 2.70
CA PRO A 8 -1.11 4.90 2.70
C PRO A 8 -1.15 3.44 2.18
N VAL A 9 -1.93 2.62 2.88
CA VAL A 9 -2.39 1.32 2.42
C VAL A 9 -3.86 1.43 2.06
N LEU A 10 -4.23 1.05 0.85
CA LEU A 10 -5.62 1.02 0.41
C LEU A 10 -6.24 -0.34 0.76
N ILE A 11 -7.32 -0.31 1.54
CA ILE A 11 -8.13 -1.50 1.85
C ILE A 11 -9.48 -1.36 1.16
N VAL A 12 -9.78 -2.31 0.29
CA VAL A 12 -11.04 -2.37 -0.46
C VAL A 12 -11.83 -3.57 0.02
N HIS A 13 -12.90 -3.35 0.76
CA HIS A 13 -13.77 -4.39 1.28
C HIS A 13 -15.17 -3.85 1.56
N ARG A 14 -16.23 -4.48 1.01
CA ARG A 14 -17.61 -3.99 1.14
C ARG A 14 -18.06 -3.81 2.60
N ASP A 15 -17.64 -4.72 3.46
CA ASP A 15 -18.03 -4.73 4.88
C ASP A 15 -17.14 -3.87 5.78
N ILE A 16 -16.19 -3.11 5.24
CA ILE A 16 -15.25 -2.33 6.07
C ILE A 16 -15.94 -1.34 7.02
N LYS A 17 -17.14 -0.88 6.64
CA LYS A 17 -17.99 0.02 7.45
C LYS A 17 -19.19 -0.70 8.07
N ALA A 18 -19.37 -1.99 7.79
CA ALA A 18 -20.48 -2.76 8.26
C ALA A 18 -20.19 -3.41 9.63
N ASP A 19 -21.22 -3.63 10.40
CA ASP A 19 -21.16 -4.35 11.67
C ASP A 19 -21.34 -5.86 11.41
N THR A 20 -20.30 -6.44 10.82
CA THR A 20 -20.22 -7.85 10.45
C THR A 20 -18.90 -8.45 10.92
N VAL A 21 -18.85 -9.77 11.06
CA VAL A 21 -17.61 -10.47 11.43
C VAL A 21 -16.48 -10.17 10.43
N ALA A 22 -16.79 -10.11 9.14
CA ALA A 22 -15.82 -9.71 8.11
C ALA A 22 -15.35 -8.27 8.32
N GLY A 23 -16.28 -7.34 8.54
CA GLY A 23 -15.98 -5.93 8.78
C GLY A 23 -15.10 -5.74 10.02
N ASP A 24 -15.39 -6.44 11.12
CA ASP A 24 -14.57 -6.40 12.34
C ASP A 24 -13.15 -6.88 12.09
N ARG A 25 -12.98 -7.98 11.36
CA ARG A 25 -11.66 -8.51 11.03
C ARG A 25 -10.87 -7.56 10.15
N VAL A 26 -11.50 -6.98 9.13
CA VAL A 26 -10.84 -6.02 8.22
C VAL A 26 -10.45 -4.74 8.98
N ARG A 27 -11.29 -4.24 9.87
CA ARG A 27 -10.96 -3.10 10.74
C ARG A 27 -9.82 -3.43 11.70
N ALA A 28 -9.76 -4.64 12.24
CA ALA A 28 -8.65 -5.09 13.08
C ALA A 28 -7.33 -5.15 12.29
N ILE A 29 -7.33 -5.61 11.03
CA ILE A 29 -6.16 -5.56 10.14
C ILE A 29 -5.74 -4.10 9.92
N ALA A 30 -6.69 -3.21 9.62
CA ALA A 30 -6.43 -1.79 9.43
C ALA A 30 -5.77 -1.17 10.67
N HIS A 31 -6.28 -1.47 11.85
CA HIS A 31 -5.75 -0.98 13.12
C HIS A 31 -4.31 -1.44 13.38
N GLU A 32 -3.98 -2.71 13.14
CA GLU A 32 -2.61 -3.21 13.28
C GLU A 32 -1.66 -2.53 12.27
N LEU A 33 -2.11 -2.28 11.04
CA LEU A 33 -1.32 -1.54 10.05
C LEU A 33 -1.09 -0.08 10.47
N GLU A 34 -2.06 0.57 11.11
CA GLU A 34 -1.89 1.92 11.67
C GLU A 34 -0.87 1.93 12.81
N GLN A 35 -0.88 0.91 13.68
CA GLN A 35 0.15 0.74 14.73
C GLN A 35 1.54 0.53 14.13
N ASP A 36 1.62 -0.12 12.97
CA ASP A 36 2.84 -0.33 12.20
C ASP A 36 3.32 0.92 11.45
N GLY A 37 2.60 2.05 11.56
CA GLY A 37 2.98 3.34 11.03
C GLY A 37 2.45 3.65 9.62
N PHE A 38 1.52 2.87 9.10
CA PHE A 38 0.82 3.18 7.84
C PHE A 38 -0.39 4.08 8.09
N SER A 39 -0.83 4.81 7.06
CA SER A 39 -2.16 5.40 7.02
C SER A 39 -3.10 4.50 6.23
N ILE A 40 -4.38 4.48 6.60
CA ILE A 40 -5.35 3.61 5.93
C ILE A 40 -6.28 4.45 5.08
N LEU A 41 -6.37 4.08 3.80
CA LEU A 41 -7.42 4.51 2.90
C LEU A 41 -8.40 3.34 2.75
N SER A 42 -9.68 3.58 3.00
CA SER A 42 -10.70 2.54 2.92
C SER A 42 -11.71 2.83 1.82
N SER A 43 -12.11 1.78 1.12
CA SER A 43 -13.14 1.83 0.09
C SER A 43 -14.09 0.65 0.25
N ALA A 44 -15.38 0.88 0.07
CA ALA A 44 -16.40 -0.15 0.18
C ALA A 44 -16.59 -0.96 -1.12
N SER A 45 -16.00 -0.53 -2.22
CA SER A 45 -16.11 -1.24 -3.51
C SER A 45 -14.82 -1.13 -4.31
N SER A 46 -14.59 -2.10 -5.21
CA SER A 46 -13.47 -2.04 -6.16
C SER A 46 -13.58 -0.86 -7.11
N ALA A 47 -14.78 -0.40 -7.45
CA ALA A 47 -15.00 0.77 -8.28
C ALA A 47 -14.49 2.06 -7.60
N GLU A 48 -14.81 2.27 -6.32
CA GLU A 48 -14.26 3.38 -5.52
C GLU A 48 -12.75 3.22 -5.33
N GLY A 49 -12.29 2.00 -5.00
CA GLY A 49 -10.87 1.68 -4.84
C GLY A 49 -10.07 2.00 -6.09
N ARG A 50 -10.64 1.78 -7.28
CA ARG A 50 -10.03 2.14 -8.57
C ARG A 50 -9.81 3.64 -8.70
N ILE A 51 -10.77 4.46 -8.27
CA ILE A 51 -10.63 5.92 -8.26
C ILE A 51 -9.47 6.31 -7.34
N VAL A 52 -9.43 5.77 -6.12
CA VAL A 52 -8.34 6.03 -5.17
C VAL A 52 -6.99 5.59 -5.77
N ALA A 53 -6.90 4.38 -6.33
CA ALA A 53 -5.66 3.89 -6.94
C ALA A 53 -5.21 4.72 -8.15
N SER A 54 -6.15 5.35 -8.88
CA SER A 54 -5.83 6.21 -10.02
C SER A 54 -5.41 7.63 -9.63
N THR A 55 -5.88 8.15 -8.50
CA THR A 55 -5.68 9.55 -8.10
C THR A 55 -4.66 9.71 -6.99
N HIS A 56 -4.55 8.73 -6.09
CA HIS A 56 -3.68 8.82 -4.93
C HIS A 56 -2.24 8.42 -5.28
N HIS A 57 -1.29 9.34 -5.05
CA HIS A 57 0.13 9.08 -5.21
C HIS A 57 0.71 8.49 -3.91
N GLY A 58 1.68 7.59 -4.04
CA GLY A 58 2.44 7.09 -2.89
C GLY A 58 1.76 5.96 -2.12
N LEU A 59 0.82 5.23 -2.72
CA LEU A 59 0.31 4.00 -2.12
C LEU A 59 1.46 3.03 -1.84
N ALA A 60 1.49 2.45 -0.63
CA ALA A 60 2.47 1.46 -0.23
C ALA A 60 2.01 0.02 -0.52
N CYS A 61 0.71 -0.22 -0.49
CA CYS A 61 0.10 -1.53 -0.73
C CYS A 61 -1.40 -1.38 -1.03
N ILE A 62 -1.97 -2.37 -1.70
CA ILE A 62 -3.43 -2.52 -1.85
C ILE A 62 -3.83 -3.90 -1.29
N LEU A 63 -4.86 -3.90 -0.46
CA LEU A 63 -5.56 -5.10 0.01
C LEU A 63 -6.97 -5.04 -0.53
N VAL A 64 -7.34 -5.94 -1.43
CA VAL A 64 -8.64 -5.93 -2.11
C VAL A 64 -9.40 -7.21 -1.85
N ALA A 65 -10.68 -7.09 -1.47
CA ALA A 65 -11.54 -8.24 -1.28
C ALA A 65 -11.73 -9.01 -2.60
N ALA A 66 -11.46 -10.31 -2.55
CA ALA A 66 -11.78 -11.25 -3.61
C ALA A 66 -13.25 -11.72 -3.45
N GLU A 67 -14.16 -10.92 -3.97
CA GLU A 67 -15.59 -11.22 -3.92
C GLU A 67 -16.07 -11.75 -5.28
N GLY A 68 -17.07 -12.62 -5.27
CA GLY A 68 -17.83 -12.95 -6.48
C GLY A 68 -17.40 -14.17 -7.25
N ALA A 69 -16.77 -15.15 -6.62
CA ALA A 69 -16.75 -16.50 -7.18
C ALA A 69 -18.17 -17.09 -7.08
N GLY A 70 -18.83 -17.28 -8.20
CA GLY A 70 -20.19 -17.81 -8.31
C GLY A 70 -21.14 -16.86 -9.04
N GLU A 71 -22.19 -16.38 -8.38
CA GLU A 71 -23.26 -15.62 -9.03
C GLU A 71 -22.90 -14.18 -9.43
N ASN A 72 -21.86 -13.58 -8.83
CA ASN A 72 -21.47 -12.18 -9.04
C ASN A 72 -20.14 -12.01 -9.79
N ARG A 73 -20.08 -12.47 -11.04
CA ARG A 73 -18.90 -12.28 -11.92
C ARG A 73 -18.46 -10.82 -12.04
N HIS A 74 -19.37 -9.86 -11.88
CA HIS A 74 -19.06 -8.44 -11.95
C HIS A 74 -18.12 -7.96 -10.86
N LEU A 75 -18.22 -8.51 -9.64
CA LEU A 75 -17.34 -8.11 -8.54
C LEU A 75 -15.88 -8.54 -8.78
N MET A 76 -15.70 -9.74 -9.35
CA MET A 76 -14.36 -10.20 -9.76
C MET A 76 -13.80 -9.32 -10.88
N GLN A 77 -14.64 -8.92 -11.85
CA GLN A 77 -14.23 -8.03 -12.93
C GLN A 77 -13.81 -6.67 -12.40
N ASP A 78 -14.55 -6.09 -11.45
CA ASP A 78 -14.19 -4.81 -10.82
C ASP A 78 -12.86 -4.89 -10.07
N MET A 79 -12.58 -6.02 -9.41
CA MET A 79 -11.28 -6.26 -8.77
C MET A 79 -10.15 -6.31 -9.81
N VAL A 80 -10.34 -7.03 -10.91
CA VAL A 80 -9.39 -7.13 -12.01
C VAL A 80 -9.09 -5.75 -12.61
N GLU A 81 -10.12 -4.95 -12.84
CA GLU A 81 -9.98 -3.57 -13.33
C GLU A 81 -9.17 -2.70 -12.35
N LEU A 82 -9.41 -2.83 -11.04
CA LEU A 82 -8.61 -2.13 -10.02
C LEU A 82 -7.14 -2.54 -10.10
N ILE A 83 -6.85 -3.85 -10.21
CA ILE A 83 -5.48 -4.36 -10.35
C ILE A 83 -4.80 -3.77 -11.58
N ARG A 84 -5.49 -3.74 -12.74
CA ARG A 84 -4.96 -3.18 -13.98
C ARG A 84 -4.61 -1.70 -13.84
N VAL A 85 -5.52 -0.91 -13.29
CA VAL A 85 -5.30 0.53 -13.06
C VAL A 85 -4.10 0.75 -12.13
N ALA A 86 -4.03 0.01 -11.03
CA ALA A 86 -2.92 0.11 -10.10
C ALA A 86 -1.58 -0.27 -10.75
N ARG A 87 -1.55 -1.31 -11.60
CA ARG A 87 -0.34 -1.76 -12.32
C ARG A 87 0.16 -0.78 -13.37
N VAL A 88 -0.74 -0.09 -14.05
CA VAL A 88 -0.36 0.96 -15.01
C VAL A 88 0.39 2.10 -14.31
N ARG A 89 -0.04 2.48 -13.11
CA ARG A 89 0.58 3.57 -12.35
C ARG A 89 1.83 3.14 -11.57
N ALA A 90 1.78 1.98 -10.97
CA ALA A 90 2.85 1.46 -10.11
C ALA A 90 3.03 -0.04 -10.36
N PRO A 91 3.86 -0.41 -11.36
CA PRO A 91 4.02 -1.80 -11.80
C PRO A 91 4.43 -2.77 -10.69
N HIS A 92 5.15 -2.28 -9.68
CA HIS A 92 5.69 -3.10 -8.58
C HIS A 92 4.92 -2.94 -7.26
N LEU A 93 3.84 -2.15 -7.24
CA LEU A 93 3.02 -1.98 -6.04
C LEU A 93 2.50 -3.34 -5.55
N PRO A 94 2.73 -3.73 -4.29
CA PRO A 94 2.18 -4.98 -3.79
C PRO A 94 0.65 -4.89 -3.68
N ILE A 95 -0.02 -5.87 -4.27
CA ILE A 95 -1.48 -6.01 -4.23
C ILE A 95 -1.78 -7.40 -3.70
N PHE A 96 -2.58 -7.50 -2.64
CA PHE A 96 -3.07 -8.76 -2.10
C PHE A 96 -4.57 -8.88 -2.34
N ALA A 97 -5.00 -10.08 -2.71
CA ALA A 97 -6.40 -10.45 -2.59
C ALA A 97 -6.69 -10.93 -1.18
N LEU A 98 -7.79 -10.47 -0.60
CA LEU A 98 -8.31 -10.92 0.69
C LEU A 98 -9.64 -11.63 0.44
N GLY A 99 -9.75 -12.89 0.81
CA GLY A 99 -10.97 -13.65 0.54
C GLY A 99 -11.05 -14.95 1.30
N GLU A 100 -12.10 -15.70 0.99
CA GLU A 100 -12.26 -17.08 1.42
C GLU A 100 -11.61 -18.02 0.40
N GLN A 101 -11.06 -19.14 0.86
CA GLN A 101 -10.39 -20.12 0.01
C GLN A 101 -11.31 -20.56 -1.14
N VAL A 102 -12.55 -20.91 -0.84
CA VAL A 102 -13.55 -21.36 -1.82
C VAL A 102 -13.80 -20.35 -2.93
N THR A 103 -13.78 -19.05 -2.59
CA THR A 103 -13.99 -17.97 -3.56
C THR A 103 -12.89 -17.92 -4.60
N ILE A 104 -11.66 -18.13 -4.20
CA ILE A 104 -10.48 -18.04 -5.06
C ILE A 104 -10.33 -19.28 -5.93
N GLU A 105 -10.58 -20.47 -5.38
CA GLU A 105 -10.53 -21.73 -6.12
C GLU A 105 -11.55 -21.78 -7.26
N ASN A 106 -12.65 -21.04 -7.13
CA ASN A 106 -13.71 -20.95 -8.14
C ASN A 106 -13.58 -19.71 -9.05
N ALA A 107 -12.45 -19.02 -9.05
CA ALA A 107 -12.24 -17.86 -9.90
C ALA A 107 -12.29 -18.22 -11.38
N PRO A 108 -12.92 -17.38 -12.24
CA PRO A 108 -12.96 -17.59 -13.68
C PRO A 108 -11.56 -17.66 -14.29
N VAL A 109 -11.36 -18.54 -15.29
CA VAL A 109 -10.06 -18.72 -15.97
C VAL A 109 -9.53 -17.41 -16.54
N GLU A 110 -10.43 -16.57 -17.05
CA GLU A 110 -10.08 -15.25 -17.61
C GLU A 110 -9.49 -14.30 -16.56
N ALA A 111 -9.89 -14.43 -15.29
CA ALA A 111 -9.36 -13.65 -14.19
C ALA A 111 -7.99 -14.16 -13.71
N MET A 112 -7.65 -15.44 -13.96
CA MET A 112 -6.42 -16.04 -13.46
C MET A 112 -5.15 -15.34 -13.96
N ALA A 113 -5.15 -14.83 -15.20
CA ALA A 113 -4.02 -14.09 -15.75
C ALA A 113 -3.75 -12.78 -14.98
N ASP A 114 -4.81 -12.07 -14.61
CA ASP A 114 -4.72 -10.84 -13.83
C ASP A 114 -4.41 -11.12 -12.36
N LEU A 115 -4.88 -12.25 -11.81
CA LEU A 115 -4.52 -12.71 -10.46
C LEU A 115 -3.03 -13.03 -10.31
N ASN A 116 -2.33 -13.38 -11.40
CA ASN A 116 -0.86 -13.54 -11.40
C ASN A 116 -0.12 -12.23 -11.09
N HIS A 117 -0.77 -11.10 -11.20
CA HIS A 117 -0.22 -9.80 -10.79
C HIS A 117 -0.36 -9.53 -9.28
N LEU A 118 -1.05 -10.37 -8.54
CA LEU A 118 -1.12 -10.27 -7.09
C LEU A 118 0.21 -10.66 -6.45
N ARG A 119 0.54 -10.01 -5.35
CA ARG A 119 1.65 -10.41 -4.49
C ARG A 119 1.35 -11.71 -3.75
N GLY A 120 0.08 -11.95 -3.48
CA GLY A 120 -0.41 -13.14 -2.82
C GLY A 120 -1.89 -13.03 -2.49
N ILE A 121 -2.40 -14.14 -1.97
CA ILE A 121 -3.76 -14.29 -1.50
C ILE A 121 -3.69 -14.47 0.01
N LEU A 122 -4.55 -13.78 0.72
CA LEU A 122 -4.68 -13.82 2.17
C LEU A 122 -6.08 -14.32 2.51
N TYR A 123 -6.16 -15.25 3.44
CA TYR A 123 -7.43 -15.88 3.81
C TYR A 123 -8.01 -15.23 5.06
N LEU A 124 -9.14 -14.54 4.89
CA LEU A 124 -9.70 -13.67 5.93
C LEU A 124 -10.06 -14.42 7.21
N TYR A 125 -10.52 -15.67 7.11
CA TYR A 125 -11.01 -16.43 8.27
C TYR A 125 -10.01 -17.49 8.76
N GLU A 126 -9.16 -17.98 7.89
CA GLU A 126 -8.19 -19.04 8.19
C GLU A 126 -6.91 -18.48 8.85
N ASP A 127 -6.50 -17.27 8.41
CA ASP A 127 -5.32 -16.61 8.94
C ASP A 127 -5.65 -15.71 10.14
N THR A 128 -4.69 -15.52 11.04
CA THR A 128 -4.84 -14.55 12.14
C THR A 128 -4.70 -13.12 11.64
N VAL A 129 -5.40 -12.17 12.27
CA VAL A 129 -5.33 -10.74 11.94
C VAL A 129 -3.88 -10.25 11.94
N SER A 130 -3.10 -10.58 12.96
CA SER A 130 -1.70 -10.17 13.08
C SER A 130 -0.80 -10.81 12.02
N PHE A 131 -1.12 -11.99 11.51
CA PHE A 131 -0.41 -12.58 10.38
C PHE A 131 -0.71 -11.80 9.10
N LEU A 132 -1.99 -11.53 8.82
CA LEU A 132 -2.44 -10.78 7.65
C LEU A 132 -1.81 -9.38 7.62
N ALA A 133 -1.90 -8.64 8.72
CA ALA A 133 -1.31 -7.31 8.84
C ALA A 133 0.21 -7.33 8.62
N ARG A 134 0.93 -8.29 9.22
CA ARG A 134 2.39 -8.43 9.02
C ARG A 134 2.79 -8.73 7.59
N GLN A 135 2.03 -9.55 6.86
CA GLN A 135 2.31 -9.84 5.44
C GLN A 135 2.18 -8.57 4.60
N VAL A 136 1.11 -7.80 4.81
CA VAL A 136 0.88 -6.52 4.13
C VAL A 136 1.96 -5.50 4.49
N ALA A 137 2.23 -5.30 5.78
CA ALA A 137 3.24 -4.35 6.25
C ALA A 137 4.64 -4.67 5.72
N ARG A 138 5.03 -5.95 5.73
CA ARG A 138 6.32 -6.38 5.19
C ARG A 138 6.45 -6.11 3.69
N ALA A 139 5.40 -6.42 2.92
CA ALA A 139 5.40 -6.17 1.48
C ALA A 139 5.44 -4.68 1.17
N ALA A 140 4.67 -3.87 1.90
CA ALA A 140 4.65 -2.42 1.77
C ALA A 140 6.03 -1.80 2.08
N ARG A 141 6.67 -2.20 3.18
CA ARG A 141 8.03 -1.73 3.54
C ARG A 141 9.05 -2.10 2.47
N ASN A 142 9.04 -3.36 2.01
CA ASN A 142 9.97 -3.81 0.95
C ASN A 142 9.78 -3.02 -0.35
N TYR A 143 8.54 -2.69 -0.70
CA TYR A 143 8.24 -1.87 -1.86
C TYR A 143 8.77 -0.45 -1.70
N LEU A 144 8.46 0.20 -0.58
CA LEU A 144 8.95 1.55 -0.28
C LEU A 144 10.48 1.61 -0.24
N ASP A 145 11.11 0.60 0.37
CA ASP A 145 12.56 0.45 0.37
C ASP A 145 13.16 0.30 -1.02
N GLY A 146 12.45 -0.33 -1.94
CA GLY A 146 12.84 -0.46 -3.34
C GLY A 146 12.73 0.85 -4.12
N LEU A 147 11.79 1.72 -3.75
CA LEU A 147 11.60 3.04 -4.38
C LEU A 147 12.65 4.06 -3.95
N LEU A 148 13.22 3.91 -2.74
CA LEU A 148 14.26 4.83 -2.26
C LEU A 148 15.57 4.55 -3.03
N PRO A 149 16.14 5.52 -3.74
CA PRO A 149 17.44 5.37 -4.36
C PRO A 149 18.48 4.91 -3.31
N PRO A 150 19.46 4.08 -3.67
CA PRO A 150 20.50 3.59 -2.74
C PRO A 150 21.20 4.72 -1.98
N PHE A 151 21.33 5.87 -2.62
CA PHE A 151 21.88 7.09 -2.04
C PHE A 151 21.03 7.62 -0.86
N PHE A 152 19.70 7.62 -0.98
CA PHE A 152 18.80 8.02 0.11
C PHE A 152 18.83 7.04 1.28
N LYS A 153 18.96 5.75 1.01
CA LYS A 153 19.15 4.73 2.05
C LYS A 153 20.42 5.00 2.84
N ALA A 154 21.53 5.26 2.16
CA ALA A 154 22.81 5.58 2.79
C ALA A 154 22.73 6.88 3.61
N LEU A 155 22.04 7.91 3.10
CA LEU A 155 21.87 9.18 3.80
C LEU A 155 21.03 9.02 5.07
N VAL A 156 19.92 8.28 4.99
CA VAL A 156 19.03 8.02 6.14
C VAL A 156 19.76 7.20 7.21
N GLN A 157 20.50 6.17 6.80
CA GLN A 157 21.31 5.37 7.73
C GLN A 157 22.40 6.22 8.40
N HIS A 158 23.10 7.02 7.64
CA HIS A 158 24.18 7.86 8.17
C HIS A 158 23.68 8.97 9.11
N THR A 159 22.50 9.55 8.85
CA THR A 159 21.88 10.54 9.77
C THR A 159 21.29 9.90 11.02
N ALA A 160 20.86 8.62 10.97
CA ALA A 160 20.38 7.89 12.12
C ALA A 160 21.51 7.42 13.03
N GLU A 161 22.68 7.11 12.46
CA GLU A 161 23.87 6.64 13.21
C GLU A 161 24.76 7.79 13.71
N SER A 162 24.72 8.95 13.06
CA SER A 162 25.47 10.13 13.48
C SER A 162 24.59 11.04 14.34
N ASN A 163 24.92 11.17 15.63
CA ASN A 163 24.42 12.23 16.53
C ASN A 163 24.92 13.62 16.08
N TYR A 164 24.76 13.98 14.79
CA TYR A 164 25.10 15.29 14.31
C TYR A 164 24.01 16.27 14.71
N SER A 165 24.30 17.07 15.73
CA SER A 165 23.63 18.37 15.89
C SER A 165 23.98 19.24 14.69
N TRP A 166 23.01 19.49 13.82
CA TRP A 166 23.11 20.51 12.79
C TRP A 166 23.15 21.88 13.48
N HIS A 167 24.36 22.35 13.80
CA HIS A 167 24.53 23.78 14.05
C HIS A 167 24.29 24.50 12.72
N THR A 168 23.17 25.13 12.57
CA THR A 168 22.88 26.09 11.52
C THR A 168 23.91 27.22 11.60
N PRO A 169 24.87 27.35 10.66
CA PRO A 169 25.57 28.61 10.51
C PRO A 169 24.55 29.63 10.01
N GLY A 170 24.44 30.75 10.63
CA GLY A 170 23.46 31.79 10.33
C GLY A 170 23.45 32.22 8.87
N HIS A 171 22.27 32.53 8.38
CA HIS A 171 21.93 33.28 7.17
C HIS A 171 22.57 32.84 5.84
N GLY A 172 21.88 31.93 5.11
CA GLY A 172 22.17 31.62 3.72
C GLY A 172 21.89 30.19 3.26
N GLY A 173 21.46 29.28 4.13
CA GLY A 173 21.37 27.85 3.85
C GLY A 173 20.26 27.40 2.87
N GLY A 174 19.25 28.22 2.62
CA GLY A 174 18.10 27.83 1.78
C GLY A 174 18.45 27.65 0.29
N VAL A 175 19.40 28.44 -0.22
CA VAL A 175 19.75 28.40 -1.64
C VAL A 175 20.73 27.25 -1.97
N ALA A 176 21.60 26.89 -1.02
CA ALA A 176 22.56 25.79 -1.22
C ALA A 176 21.84 24.42 -1.19
N TYR A 177 20.79 24.27 -0.38
CA TYR A 177 20.02 23.03 -0.32
C TYR A 177 19.27 22.73 -1.61
N ARG A 178 18.64 23.74 -2.25
CA ARG A 178 17.93 23.58 -3.53
C ARG A 178 18.84 23.19 -4.70
N LYS A 179 20.12 23.53 -4.64
CA LYS A 179 21.11 23.19 -5.67
C LYS A 179 21.86 21.89 -5.39
N SER A 180 21.65 21.26 -4.24
CA SER A 180 22.30 19.98 -3.95
C SER A 180 21.59 18.84 -4.69
N PRO A 181 22.31 17.78 -5.06
CA PRO A 181 21.69 16.59 -5.66
C PRO A 181 20.55 16.00 -4.80
N VAL A 182 20.65 16.16 -3.49
CA VAL A 182 19.60 15.74 -2.51
C VAL A 182 18.35 16.61 -2.64
N GLY A 183 18.49 17.93 -2.75
CA GLY A 183 17.37 18.84 -2.94
C GLY A 183 16.66 18.65 -4.27
N GLN A 184 17.42 18.40 -5.35
CA GLN A 184 16.87 18.11 -6.66
C GLN A 184 16.11 16.78 -6.69
N ALA A 185 16.66 15.73 -6.10
CA ALA A 185 16.00 14.44 -5.99
C ALA A 185 14.71 14.54 -5.13
N PHE A 186 14.71 15.32 -4.06
CA PHE A 186 13.53 15.55 -3.22
C PHE A 186 12.40 16.22 -4.00
N HIS A 187 12.68 17.28 -4.76
CA HIS A 187 11.69 17.95 -5.61
C HIS A 187 11.16 17.04 -6.74
N GLN A 188 11.99 16.17 -7.28
CA GLN A 188 11.60 15.28 -8.35
C GLN A 188 10.67 14.16 -7.89
N PHE A 189 10.79 13.72 -6.63
CA PHE A 189 9.98 12.63 -6.07
C PHE A 189 8.73 13.07 -5.31
N PHE A 190 8.76 14.22 -4.66
CA PHE A 190 7.68 14.66 -3.75
C PHE A 190 6.88 15.87 -4.24
N GLY A 191 7.29 16.49 -5.36
CA GLY A 191 6.64 17.72 -5.86
C GLY A 191 6.82 18.91 -4.93
N GLU A 192 6.31 20.06 -5.33
CA GLU A 192 6.19 21.23 -4.46
C GLU A 192 5.13 21.02 -3.38
#